data_1b15b83aeab3f45d4039d26829cb376b
#
_entry.id   1b15b83aeab3f45d4039d26829cb376b
#
_cell.length_a   1.000
_cell.length_b   1.000
_cell.length_c   1.000
_cell.angle_alpha   90.00
_cell.angle_beta   90.00
_cell.angle_gamma   90.00
#
_symmetry.space_group_name_H-M   'P 1'
#
loop_
_entity.id
_entity.type
_entity.pdbx_description
1 polymer ?
#
loop_
_entity_poly.entity_id
_entity_poly.type
_entity_poly.pdbx_seq_one_letter_code
_entity_poly.pdbx_strand_id
1 'polypeptide(L)'
;MTTNVHVGTNVFDKYSITSSKIMASVLFSAMRNEAPFVAEWVSYHRAIGFDRIVVVTNDCSDGTDEILDQLSICDGVEHIAQEVPQGVSPQENAVAISRQLGILQDGDWGMFLDADEFLNIKLGDGRLEDLIQYLENKGLIGMLINWRIFGDNHHERFPGAYLSEDYVLCEGGLETTQFKTFFKKCAETVGFSKYLHLCELAPDKSRVDRFASSDGEVFTIDEWTASKRYSNWFREWPIKGESPAGNIIGVSPDRSVAQINHYMVRDPYSFHLKSNRGRGYQKAGTNNRHTTENYQKWNHNSAKDASILRWKEKTREVQSDLSAECCLLPLLDQVKEEYDRGFNEFHSPTPPQFPLTFPGQVAACVEQEYKSASSILEYGSGGSTLLAARLGKHCISVESDSEWTNSIVEHIEQIETRHPDSSVHWVNIGKTREWGFPVNNRKFGSFWRYPMSVWTENESFSPDCVLVDGRMRKACFLTVLAMTKKPVRILFDDYYNRKRYHDVETLVKPSQRIKRMAVFDIKPGAIDIGDFPKFLPWFFDLW
;
A
#
# COMPACT_ATOMS: atom_id res chain seq x y z
N MET A 1 24.19 -3.48 13.15
CA MET A 1 23.44 -4.70 12.79
C MET A 1 23.51 -4.80 11.28
N THR A 2 24.27 -5.74 10.78
CA THR A 2 24.47 -5.99 9.34
C THR A 2 23.20 -6.63 8.81
N THR A 3 22.48 -5.90 7.97
CA THR A 3 21.36 -6.43 7.19
C THR A 3 21.91 -7.37 6.11
N ASN A 4 21.57 -8.64 6.17
CA ASN A 4 21.85 -9.58 5.09
C ASN A 4 20.91 -9.24 3.92
N VAL A 5 21.47 -8.63 2.89
CA VAL A 5 20.83 -8.52 1.57
C VAL A 5 21.15 -9.82 0.83
N HIS A 6 20.16 -10.65 0.57
CA HIS A 6 20.30 -11.74 -0.38
C HIS A 6 20.30 -11.12 -1.79
N VAL A 7 21.49 -10.74 -2.23
CA VAL A 7 21.75 -10.42 -3.63
C VAL A 7 22.04 -11.75 -4.30
N GLY A 8 21.26 -12.09 -5.32
CA GLY A 8 21.51 -13.29 -6.14
C GLY A 8 22.97 -13.31 -6.60
N THR A 9 23.59 -14.48 -6.56
CA THR A 9 25.04 -14.73 -6.66
C THR A 9 25.73 -14.29 -7.97
N ASN A 10 25.11 -13.46 -8.81
CA ASN A 10 25.67 -12.99 -10.08
C ASN A 10 25.86 -11.47 -10.21
N VAL A 11 25.60 -10.67 -9.15
CA VAL A 11 25.64 -9.21 -9.24
C VAL A 11 27.08 -8.67 -9.13
N PHE A 12 27.98 -9.36 -8.45
CA PHE A 12 29.33 -8.84 -8.19
C PHE A 12 30.32 -8.91 -9.37
N ASP A 13 30.10 -9.80 -10.34
CA ASP A 13 31.02 -9.96 -11.50
C ASP A 13 30.71 -9.00 -12.68
N LYS A 14 29.57 -8.32 -12.69
CA LYS A 14 29.19 -7.40 -13.78
C LYS A 14 29.77 -5.98 -13.66
N TYR A 15 30.34 -5.60 -12.52
CA TYR A 15 30.77 -4.21 -12.27
C TYR A 15 32.29 -4.04 -12.27
N SER A 16 32.97 -4.53 -13.29
CA SER A 16 34.34 -4.12 -13.59
C SER A 16 34.33 -2.88 -14.48
N ILE A 17 34.25 -1.70 -13.83
CA ILE A 17 34.27 -0.40 -14.53
C ILE A 17 35.71 -0.03 -14.88
N THR A 18 36.12 -0.29 -16.11
CA THR A 18 37.22 0.39 -16.76
C THR A 18 36.67 1.19 -17.94
N SER A 19 36.22 2.42 -17.72
CA SER A 19 36.01 3.42 -18.76
C SER A 19 35.89 4.80 -18.14
N SER A 20 36.40 5.80 -18.83
CA SER A 20 36.32 7.23 -18.50
C SER A 20 34.97 7.63 -17.92
N LYS A 21 35.00 8.29 -16.78
CA LYS A 21 33.84 8.75 -15.99
C LYS A 21 32.89 9.60 -16.85
N ILE A 22 31.98 8.97 -17.58
CA ILE A 22 30.84 9.64 -18.23
C ILE A 22 29.82 9.88 -17.12
N MET A 23 29.40 11.12 -16.95
CA MET A 23 28.30 11.48 -16.03
C MET A 23 27.04 10.77 -16.50
N ALA A 24 26.42 9.97 -15.64
CA ALA A 24 25.19 9.27 -15.95
C ALA A 24 23.96 10.01 -15.38
N SER A 25 22.84 9.86 -16.04
CA SER A 25 21.53 10.23 -15.53
C SER A 25 20.81 9.00 -14.99
N VAL A 26 20.43 9.04 -13.70
CA VAL A 26 19.89 7.90 -12.96
C VAL A 26 18.47 8.19 -12.49
N LEU A 27 17.52 7.43 -12.96
CA LEU A 27 16.16 7.41 -12.40
C LEU A 27 16.05 6.27 -11.38
N PHE A 28 15.60 6.60 -10.17
CA PHE A 28 15.44 5.67 -9.07
C PHE A 28 13.98 5.58 -8.66
N SER A 29 13.46 4.39 -8.40
CA SER A 29 12.08 4.19 -7.97
C SER A 29 11.96 3.05 -6.95
N ALA A 30 10.88 3.09 -6.17
CA ALA A 30 10.44 1.99 -5.31
C ALA A 30 8.98 1.65 -5.65
N MET A 31 8.73 0.43 -6.12
CA MET A 31 7.44 0.02 -6.66
C MET A 31 6.88 -1.23 -5.96
N ARG A 32 5.56 -1.35 -6.00
CA ARG A 32 4.84 -2.57 -5.62
C ARG A 32 3.54 -2.66 -6.41
N ASN A 33 3.31 -3.77 -7.09
CA ASN A 33 2.08 -4.02 -7.85
C ASN A 33 1.74 -2.90 -8.85
N GLU A 34 2.63 -2.68 -9.82
CA GLU A 34 2.49 -1.69 -10.91
C GLU A 34 2.61 -2.35 -12.31
N ALA A 35 2.37 -3.66 -12.41
CA ALA A 35 2.58 -4.43 -13.64
C ALA A 35 1.92 -3.83 -14.89
N PRO A 36 0.67 -3.30 -14.85
CA PRO A 36 0.03 -2.72 -16.04
C PRO A 36 0.73 -1.46 -16.58
N PHE A 37 1.59 -0.81 -15.77
CA PHE A 37 2.11 0.53 -16.05
C PHE A 37 3.63 0.58 -16.16
N VAL A 38 4.36 -0.38 -15.58
CA VAL A 38 5.81 -0.33 -15.43
C VAL A 38 6.55 -0.35 -16.75
N ALA A 39 6.06 -1.10 -17.75
CA ALA A 39 6.70 -1.18 -19.06
C ALA A 39 6.68 0.17 -19.81
N GLU A 40 5.54 0.87 -19.79
CA GLU A 40 5.45 2.23 -20.32
C GLU A 40 6.35 3.19 -19.56
N TRP A 41 6.32 3.15 -18.23
CA TRP A 41 7.10 4.06 -17.38
C TRP A 41 8.61 3.94 -17.67
N VAL A 42 9.12 2.72 -17.78
CA VAL A 42 10.52 2.48 -18.15
C VAL A 42 10.81 2.98 -19.57
N SER A 43 9.96 2.63 -20.53
CA SER A 43 10.15 3.01 -21.94
C SER A 43 10.12 4.51 -22.16
N TYR A 44 9.20 5.21 -21.49
CA TYR A 44 9.10 6.67 -21.55
C TYR A 44 10.37 7.35 -21.01
N HIS A 45 10.83 6.94 -19.83
CA HIS A 45 11.98 7.59 -19.21
C HIS A 45 13.30 7.28 -19.95
N ARG A 46 13.40 6.11 -20.58
CA ARG A 46 14.48 5.85 -21.53
C ARG A 46 14.37 6.72 -22.78
N ALA A 47 13.15 6.89 -23.32
CA ALA A 47 12.91 7.71 -24.52
C ALA A 47 13.32 9.17 -24.32
N ILE A 48 13.08 9.75 -23.15
CA ILE A 48 13.50 11.12 -22.82
C ILE A 48 14.98 11.25 -22.48
N GLY A 49 15.70 10.13 -22.24
CA GLY A 49 17.15 10.12 -22.16
C GLY A 49 17.77 9.77 -20.80
N PHE A 50 17.08 9.10 -19.88
CA PHE A 50 17.74 8.51 -18.71
C PHE A 50 18.66 7.35 -19.13
N ASP A 51 19.92 7.39 -18.68
CA ASP A 51 20.92 6.37 -18.97
C ASP A 51 20.68 5.09 -18.15
N ARG A 52 20.28 5.25 -16.88
CA ARG A 52 20.03 4.17 -15.94
C ARG A 52 18.69 4.34 -15.24
N ILE A 53 17.92 3.28 -15.19
CA ILE A 53 16.65 3.19 -14.47
C ILE A 53 16.78 2.06 -13.47
N VAL A 54 16.76 2.38 -12.17
CA VAL A 54 16.89 1.42 -11.08
C VAL A 54 15.59 1.36 -10.31
N VAL A 55 14.96 0.19 -10.29
CA VAL A 55 13.70 -0.05 -9.60
C VAL A 55 13.89 -1.05 -8.47
N VAL A 56 13.48 -0.65 -7.27
CA VAL A 56 13.45 -1.53 -6.09
C VAL A 56 12.02 -1.96 -5.83
N THR A 57 11.77 -3.27 -5.71
CA THR A 57 10.43 -3.79 -5.44
C THR A 57 10.35 -4.54 -4.12
N ASN A 58 9.14 -4.72 -3.59
CA ASN A 58 8.88 -5.61 -2.45
C ASN A 58 7.48 -6.21 -2.53
N ASP A 59 7.38 -7.50 -2.20
CA ASP A 59 6.10 -8.21 -2.04
C ASP A 59 5.13 -8.01 -3.22
N CYS A 60 5.62 -8.02 -4.44
CA CYS A 60 4.77 -7.95 -5.64
C CYS A 60 4.01 -9.26 -5.84
N SER A 61 2.83 -9.17 -6.43
CA SER A 61 1.92 -10.30 -6.64
C SER A 61 1.13 -10.18 -7.96
N ASP A 62 1.52 -9.22 -8.83
CA ASP A 62 0.79 -8.89 -10.06
C ASP A 62 1.65 -9.03 -11.33
N GLY A 63 2.86 -9.56 -11.24
CA GLY A 63 3.79 -9.67 -12.37
C GLY A 63 4.76 -8.49 -12.51
N THR A 64 4.77 -7.51 -11.59
CA THR A 64 5.70 -6.37 -11.62
C THR A 64 7.15 -6.83 -11.57
N ASP A 65 7.48 -7.77 -10.65
CA ASP A 65 8.85 -8.27 -10.47
C ASP A 65 9.32 -9.01 -11.72
N GLU A 66 8.47 -9.86 -12.29
CA GLU A 66 8.76 -10.63 -13.48
C GLU A 66 9.05 -9.74 -14.70
N ILE A 67 8.25 -8.67 -14.89
CA ILE A 67 8.48 -7.69 -15.96
C ILE A 67 9.82 -6.98 -15.77
N LEU A 68 10.13 -6.54 -14.55
CA LEU A 68 11.37 -5.84 -14.23
C LEU A 68 12.60 -6.75 -14.33
N ASP A 69 12.49 -8.02 -13.95
CA ASP A 69 13.54 -9.02 -14.12
C ASP A 69 13.88 -9.20 -15.61
N GLN A 70 12.87 -9.30 -16.47
CA GLN A 70 13.08 -9.38 -17.92
C GLN A 70 13.69 -8.08 -18.47
N LEU A 71 13.15 -6.90 -18.08
CA LEU A 71 13.70 -5.61 -18.49
C LEU A 71 15.16 -5.42 -18.06
N SER A 72 15.59 -6.01 -16.95
CA SER A 72 16.96 -5.94 -16.46
C SER A 72 17.98 -6.71 -17.31
N ILE A 73 17.54 -7.48 -18.30
CA ILE A 73 18.40 -8.09 -19.31
C ILE A 73 18.95 -7.01 -20.25
N CYS A 74 18.17 -5.94 -20.48
CA CYS A 74 18.56 -4.81 -21.32
C CYS A 74 19.48 -3.85 -20.56
N ASP A 75 20.48 -3.31 -21.22
CA ASP A 75 21.39 -2.34 -20.62
C ASP A 75 20.62 -1.09 -20.13
N GLY A 76 21.00 -0.60 -18.94
CA GLY A 76 20.46 0.62 -18.36
C GLY A 76 19.14 0.42 -17.61
N VAL A 77 18.64 -0.80 -17.43
CA VAL A 77 17.54 -1.12 -16.51
C VAL A 77 18.04 -2.09 -15.45
N GLU A 78 17.81 -1.78 -14.19
CA GLU A 78 18.25 -2.58 -13.05
C GLU A 78 17.05 -2.84 -12.13
N HIS A 79 16.84 -4.10 -11.77
CA HIS A 79 15.82 -4.50 -10.80
C HIS A 79 16.46 -5.05 -9.54
N ILE A 80 15.94 -4.63 -8.38
CA ILE A 80 16.39 -5.04 -7.05
C ILE A 80 15.18 -5.44 -6.22
N ALA A 81 14.99 -6.72 -5.96
CA ALA A 81 14.00 -7.18 -4.99
C ALA A 81 14.54 -6.98 -3.57
N GLN A 82 13.75 -6.32 -2.70
CA GLN A 82 14.13 -6.04 -1.33
C GLN A 82 13.28 -6.81 -0.31
N GLU A 83 13.93 -7.22 0.78
CA GLU A 83 13.25 -7.60 2.02
C GLU A 83 13.19 -6.38 2.94
N VAL A 84 11.99 -5.98 3.34
CA VAL A 84 11.79 -4.81 4.17
C VAL A 84 11.87 -5.18 5.66
N PRO A 85 12.84 -4.65 6.43
CA PRO A 85 12.94 -4.93 7.86
C PRO A 85 11.70 -4.45 8.63
N GLN A 86 11.36 -5.17 9.69
CA GLN A 86 10.23 -4.81 10.54
C GLN A 86 10.37 -3.38 11.10
N GLY A 87 9.36 -2.56 10.87
CA GLY A 87 9.32 -1.18 11.38
C GLY A 87 9.98 -0.14 10.48
N VAL A 88 10.53 -0.55 9.34
CA VAL A 88 11.04 0.33 8.28
C VAL A 88 10.00 0.43 7.17
N SER A 89 9.89 1.57 6.50
CA SER A 89 9.04 1.66 5.30
C SER A 89 9.79 1.13 4.07
N PRO A 90 9.08 0.54 3.08
CA PRO A 90 9.71 0.07 1.85
C PRO A 90 10.57 1.12 1.15
N GLN A 91 10.09 2.34 1.10
CA GLN A 91 10.81 3.46 0.46
C GLN A 91 12.06 3.88 1.24
N GLU A 92 12.01 3.91 2.58
CA GLU A 92 13.22 4.17 3.39
C GLU A 92 14.28 3.09 3.18
N ASN A 93 13.86 1.82 3.11
CA ASN A 93 14.78 0.72 2.85
C ASN A 93 15.38 0.79 1.44
N ALA A 94 14.58 1.12 0.42
CA ALA A 94 15.07 1.31 -0.94
C ALA A 94 16.14 2.42 -1.02
N VAL A 95 15.94 3.55 -0.32
CA VAL A 95 16.96 4.62 -0.23
C VAL A 95 18.23 4.13 0.48
N ALA A 96 18.11 3.32 1.53
CA ALA A 96 19.27 2.74 2.19
C ALA A 96 20.05 1.81 1.24
N ILE A 97 19.35 0.99 0.47
CA ILE A 97 19.94 0.13 -0.58
C ILE A 97 20.64 0.97 -1.64
N SER A 98 20.03 2.08 -2.10
CA SER A 98 20.66 2.95 -3.12
C SER A 98 22.00 3.51 -2.68
N ARG A 99 22.15 3.82 -1.38
CA ARG A 99 23.41 4.29 -0.79
C ARG A 99 24.42 3.16 -0.63
N GLN A 100 23.96 2.00 -0.14
CA GLN A 100 24.82 0.83 0.08
C GLN A 100 25.44 0.34 -1.22
N LEU A 101 24.67 0.34 -2.32
CA LEU A 101 25.12 -0.08 -3.65
C LEU A 101 25.80 1.03 -4.45
N GLY A 102 25.79 2.27 -3.94
CA GLY A 102 26.39 3.40 -4.64
C GLY A 102 25.72 3.67 -5.99
N ILE A 103 24.38 3.64 -6.04
CA ILE A 103 23.61 3.82 -7.29
C ILE A 103 23.96 5.13 -7.99
N LEU A 104 24.17 6.21 -7.23
CA LEU A 104 24.68 7.48 -7.74
C LEU A 104 26.18 7.63 -7.46
N GLN A 105 26.92 8.04 -8.46
CA GLN A 105 28.34 8.42 -8.37
C GLN A 105 28.49 9.94 -8.42
N ASP A 106 29.63 10.48 -7.96
CA ASP A 106 29.90 11.91 -8.02
C ASP A 106 29.92 12.40 -9.47
N GLY A 107 29.11 13.39 -9.75
CA GLY A 107 28.88 13.95 -11.08
C GLY A 107 27.58 13.47 -11.73
N ASP A 108 27.00 12.35 -11.29
CA ASP A 108 25.74 11.84 -11.83
C ASP A 108 24.57 12.79 -11.51
N TRP A 109 23.60 12.82 -12.42
CA TRP A 109 22.30 13.41 -12.19
C TRP A 109 21.31 12.34 -11.72
N GLY A 110 20.53 12.63 -10.67
CA GLY A 110 19.58 11.69 -10.08
C GLY A 110 18.20 12.27 -9.91
N MET A 111 17.18 11.42 -10.03
CA MET A 111 15.80 11.72 -9.71
C MET A 111 15.11 10.50 -9.11
N PHE A 112 14.23 10.73 -8.11
CA PHE A 112 13.31 9.71 -7.63
C PHE A 112 11.90 10.01 -8.16
N LEU A 113 11.28 9.04 -8.83
CA LEU A 113 9.88 9.11 -9.25
C LEU A 113 9.12 7.86 -8.82
N ASP A 114 7.85 8.05 -8.46
CA ASP A 114 6.91 6.94 -8.27
C ASP A 114 6.41 6.43 -9.64
N ALA A 115 5.84 5.22 -9.69
CA ALA A 115 5.40 4.59 -10.94
C ALA A 115 4.25 5.31 -11.67
N ASP A 116 3.63 6.27 -11.01
CA ASP A 116 2.55 7.10 -11.56
C ASP A 116 3.01 8.55 -11.86
N GLU A 117 4.33 8.78 -11.87
CA GLU A 117 4.96 10.07 -12.12
C GLU A 117 5.82 10.02 -13.38
N PHE A 118 5.60 10.96 -14.30
CA PHE A 118 6.31 11.08 -15.57
C PHE A 118 6.94 12.46 -15.70
N LEU A 119 8.27 12.51 -15.87
CA LEU A 119 8.99 13.78 -16.06
C LEU A 119 8.71 14.35 -17.46
N ASN A 120 8.08 15.51 -17.53
CA ASN A 120 7.73 16.19 -18.78
C ASN A 120 8.53 17.50 -18.91
N ILE A 121 9.58 17.48 -19.72
CA ILE A 121 10.48 18.59 -19.97
C ILE A 121 9.93 19.42 -21.12
N LYS A 122 9.88 20.74 -20.95
CA LYS A 122 9.32 21.68 -21.93
C LYS A 122 10.38 22.47 -22.69
N LEU A 123 11.64 22.41 -22.23
CA LEU A 123 12.78 23.01 -22.91
C LEU A 123 13.15 22.23 -24.18
N GLY A 124 13.63 22.92 -25.17
CA GLY A 124 14.21 22.34 -26.38
C GLY A 124 13.33 21.27 -27.02
N ASP A 125 13.95 20.15 -27.33
CA ASP A 125 13.27 18.97 -27.83
C ASP A 125 12.55 18.15 -26.74
N GLY A 126 12.68 18.56 -25.46
CA GLY A 126 12.11 17.91 -24.30
C GLY A 126 12.97 16.76 -23.76
N ARG A 127 14.23 16.68 -24.16
CA ARG A 127 15.18 15.67 -23.72
C ARG A 127 15.74 15.98 -22.35
N LEU A 128 16.14 14.96 -21.63
CA LEU A 128 16.80 15.13 -20.34
C LEU A 128 18.10 15.93 -20.47
N GLU A 129 18.82 15.77 -21.58
CA GLU A 129 20.00 16.54 -21.90
C GLU A 129 19.73 18.05 -21.98
N ASP A 130 18.58 18.49 -22.55
CA ASP A 130 18.18 19.89 -22.62
C ASP A 130 18.05 20.50 -21.22
N LEU A 131 17.49 19.73 -20.27
CA LEU A 131 17.35 20.14 -18.88
C LEU A 131 18.70 20.19 -18.17
N ILE A 132 19.55 19.18 -18.37
CA ILE A 132 20.91 19.14 -17.78
C ILE A 132 21.73 20.32 -18.26
N GLN A 133 21.79 20.58 -19.56
CA GLN A 133 22.52 21.71 -20.14
C GLN A 133 22.00 23.06 -19.64
N TYR A 134 20.66 23.20 -19.53
CA TYR A 134 20.06 24.41 -18.97
C TYR A 134 20.52 24.67 -17.54
N LEU A 135 20.54 23.66 -16.68
CA LEU A 135 20.98 23.78 -15.30
C LEU A 135 22.49 24.06 -15.20
N GLU A 136 23.30 23.33 -15.95
CA GLU A 136 24.75 23.52 -15.95
C GLU A 136 25.19 24.91 -16.46
N ASN A 137 24.53 25.40 -17.52
CA ASN A 137 24.80 26.75 -18.04
C ASN A 137 24.47 27.85 -17.02
N LYS A 138 23.55 27.60 -16.10
CA LYS A 138 23.23 28.53 -14.98
C LYS A 138 24.06 28.26 -13.71
N GLY A 139 24.94 27.27 -13.71
CA GLY A 139 25.71 26.86 -12.52
C GLY A 139 24.87 26.20 -11.45
N LEU A 140 23.70 25.65 -11.80
CA LEU A 140 22.78 25.02 -10.88
C LEU A 140 23.10 23.53 -10.71
N ILE A 141 22.77 23.00 -9.54
CA ILE A 141 22.95 21.59 -9.18
C ILE A 141 21.62 20.85 -9.01
N GLY A 142 20.50 21.52 -9.23
CA GLY A 142 19.20 20.86 -9.18
C GLY A 142 18.02 21.77 -9.48
N MET A 143 16.87 21.11 -9.64
CA MET A 143 15.57 21.74 -9.86
C MET A 143 14.51 21.02 -9.05
N LEU A 144 13.63 21.78 -8.40
CA LEU A 144 12.42 21.27 -7.76
C LEU A 144 11.30 21.35 -8.80
N ILE A 145 10.88 20.17 -9.29
CA ILE A 145 9.94 20.05 -10.41
C ILE A 145 8.55 19.74 -9.87
N ASN A 146 7.62 20.69 -10.05
CA ASN A 146 6.27 20.58 -9.51
C ASN A 146 5.42 19.51 -10.21
N TRP A 147 4.57 18.88 -9.42
CA TRP A 147 3.52 18.04 -9.95
C TRP A 147 2.47 18.86 -10.73
N ARG A 148 1.92 18.21 -11.72
CA ARG A 148 0.63 18.53 -12.31
C ARG A 148 -0.24 17.30 -12.17
N ILE A 149 -1.36 17.44 -11.45
CA ILE A 149 -2.23 16.30 -11.17
C ILE A 149 -3.16 16.07 -12.35
N PHE A 150 -3.16 14.83 -12.85
CA PHE A 150 -4.04 14.36 -13.90
C PHE A 150 -5.21 13.59 -13.28
N GLY A 151 -6.41 13.81 -13.83
CA GLY A 151 -7.64 13.13 -13.44
C GLY A 151 -7.82 11.80 -14.19
N ASP A 152 -9.01 11.23 -14.00
CA ASP A 152 -9.39 9.94 -14.60
C ASP A 152 -9.78 10.02 -16.08
N ASN A 153 -9.86 11.21 -16.66
CA ASN A 153 -10.32 11.44 -18.03
C ASN A 153 -11.69 10.80 -18.32
N HIS A 154 -12.50 10.59 -17.27
CA HIS A 154 -13.80 9.91 -17.31
C HIS A 154 -13.70 8.44 -17.76
N HIS A 155 -12.53 7.81 -17.60
CA HIS A 155 -12.36 6.39 -17.81
C HIS A 155 -12.82 5.62 -16.56
N GLU A 156 -13.53 4.52 -16.75
CA GLU A 156 -13.89 3.60 -15.67
C GLU A 156 -12.75 2.64 -15.33
N ARG A 157 -11.89 2.39 -16.33
CA ARG A 157 -10.67 1.58 -16.22
C ARG A 157 -9.58 2.11 -17.14
N PHE A 158 -8.34 1.73 -16.88
CA PHE A 158 -7.24 1.95 -17.81
C PHE A 158 -7.58 1.36 -19.19
N PRO A 159 -7.57 2.15 -20.27
CA PRO A 159 -7.92 1.66 -21.61
C PRO A 159 -6.97 0.61 -22.16
N GLY A 160 -5.78 0.47 -21.53
CA GLY A 160 -4.83 -0.59 -21.84
C GLY A 160 -3.82 -0.24 -22.92
N ALA A 161 -3.68 1.06 -23.26
CA ALA A 161 -2.63 1.53 -24.17
C ALA A 161 -1.47 2.15 -23.40
N TYR A 162 -1.53 3.45 -23.12
CA TYR A 162 -0.48 4.17 -22.41
C TYR A 162 -1.10 5.23 -21.50
N LEU A 163 -0.64 5.32 -20.25
CA LEU A 163 -1.07 6.36 -19.31
C LEU A 163 -0.87 7.76 -19.89
N SER A 164 0.31 7.99 -20.45
CA SER A 164 0.67 9.30 -21.03
C SER A 164 -0.19 9.71 -22.22
N GLU A 165 -0.85 8.75 -22.89
CA GLU A 165 -1.73 9.02 -24.03
C GLU A 165 -3.19 9.14 -23.63
N ASP A 166 -3.65 8.28 -22.73
CA ASP A 166 -5.06 8.13 -22.38
C ASP A 166 -5.50 9.19 -21.36
N TYR A 167 -4.57 9.67 -20.51
CA TYR A 167 -4.87 10.63 -19.45
C TYR A 167 -4.25 12.00 -19.75
N VAL A 168 -5.02 12.88 -20.42
CA VAL A 168 -4.59 14.23 -20.82
C VAL A 168 -5.37 15.34 -20.12
N LEU A 169 -6.42 15.01 -19.33
CA LEU A 169 -7.15 15.98 -18.52
C LEU A 169 -6.49 16.11 -17.15
N CYS A 170 -6.37 17.34 -16.67
CA CYS A 170 -5.60 17.65 -15.47
C CYS A 170 -6.17 18.85 -14.71
N GLU A 171 -5.52 19.23 -13.61
CA GLU A 171 -5.83 20.47 -12.89
C GLU A 171 -5.69 21.70 -13.81
N GLY A 172 -6.66 22.63 -13.70
CA GLY A 172 -6.69 23.85 -14.51
C GLY A 172 -5.88 25.01 -13.96
N GLY A 173 -5.47 24.93 -12.70
CA GLY A 173 -4.76 25.98 -11.99
C GLY A 173 -3.33 25.64 -11.63
N LEU A 174 -2.79 26.46 -10.74
CA LEU A 174 -1.48 26.32 -10.14
C LEU A 174 -1.63 25.88 -8.66
N GLU A 175 -2.58 24.97 -8.38
CA GLU A 175 -2.98 24.64 -7.00
C GLU A 175 -2.01 23.67 -6.33
N THR A 176 -1.37 22.80 -7.14
CA THR A 176 -0.44 21.79 -6.63
C THR A 176 0.96 22.35 -6.51
N THR A 177 1.45 22.45 -5.28
CA THR A 177 2.78 22.94 -4.95
C THR A 177 3.78 21.82 -4.59
N GLN A 178 3.34 20.56 -4.66
CA GLN A 178 4.20 19.40 -4.44
C GLN A 178 5.14 19.20 -5.62
N PHE A 179 6.32 18.62 -5.33
CA PHE A 179 7.38 18.47 -6.32
C PHE A 179 8.24 17.24 -6.06
N LYS A 180 9.09 16.91 -7.03
CA LYS A 180 10.24 16.00 -6.89
C LYS A 180 11.51 16.78 -7.28
N THR A 181 12.65 16.33 -6.78
CA THR A 181 13.92 17.01 -7.05
C THR A 181 14.74 16.25 -8.08
N PHE A 182 15.12 16.91 -9.16
CA PHE A 182 16.18 16.49 -10.07
C PHE A 182 17.48 17.16 -9.62
N PHE A 183 18.54 16.40 -9.38
CA PHE A 183 19.76 16.93 -8.76
C PHE A 183 21.03 16.26 -9.27
N LYS A 184 22.15 17.00 -9.26
CA LYS A 184 23.49 16.48 -9.52
C LYS A 184 24.12 16.05 -8.22
N LYS A 185 24.65 14.82 -8.15
CA LYS A 185 25.44 14.37 -6.99
C LYS A 185 26.80 15.06 -7.00
N CYS A 186 27.09 15.79 -5.93
CA CYS A 186 28.32 16.56 -5.77
C CYS A 186 28.65 16.76 -4.28
N ALA A 187 29.59 17.65 -3.97
CA ALA A 187 29.96 17.95 -2.59
C ALA A 187 28.82 18.53 -1.74
N GLU A 188 27.80 19.14 -2.37
CA GLU A 188 26.64 19.73 -1.69
C GLU A 188 25.45 18.78 -1.59
N THR A 189 25.35 17.77 -2.49
CA THR A 189 24.22 16.83 -2.58
C THR A 189 24.70 15.40 -2.42
N VAL A 190 24.31 14.74 -1.35
CA VAL A 190 24.84 13.42 -0.98
C VAL A 190 24.16 12.28 -1.73
N GLY A 191 22.87 12.41 -2.04
CA GLY A 191 22.09 11.37 -2.72
C GLY A 191 20.60 11.50 -2.52
N PHE A 192 19.87 10.39 -2.70
CA PHE A 192 18.43 10.35 -2.45
C PHE A 192 18.11 10.50 -0.96
N SER A 193 17.13 11.37 -0.65
CA SER A 193 16.64 11.53 0.70
C SER A 193 15.58 10.45 1.01
N LYS A 194 15.48 10.04 2.27
CA LYS A 194 14.41 9.17 2.76
C LYS A 194 13.00 9.76 2.55
N TYR A 195 12.90 11.05 2.31
CA TYR A 195 11.63 11.75 2.05
C TYR A 195 11.23 11.80 0.57
N LEU A 196 12.04 11.26 -0.33
CA LEU A 196 11.78 11.04 -1.76
C LEU A 196 11.36 12.25 -2.60
N HIS A 197 10.91 13.35 -2.00
CA HIS A 197 10.63 14.60 -2.68
C HIS A 197 11.89 15.46 -2.82
N LEU A 198 12.87 15.21 -1.98
CA LEU A 198 14.10 16.00 -1.84
C LEU A 198 15.34 15.14 -2.09
N CYS A 199 16.44 15.74 -2.52
CA CYS A 199 17.76 15.15 -2.38
C CYS A 199 18.30 15.36 -0.95
N GLU A 200 19.29 14.59 -0.55
CA GLU A 200 20.00 14.80 0.71
C GLU A 200 21.13 15.79 0.50
N LEU A 201 21.16 16.85 1.31
CA LEU A 201 22.22 17.86 1.28
C LEU A 201 23.32 17.53 2.29
N ALA A 202 24.57 17.91 1.97
CA ALA A 202 25.67 17.80 2.92
C ALA A 202 25.46 18.77 4.10
N PRO A 203 25.76 18.35 5.36
CA PRO A 203 25.41 19.09 6.58
C PRO A 203 25.90 20.55 6.64
N ASP A 204 27.03 20.86 6.02
CA ASP A 204 27.69 22.15 6.12
C ASP A 204 27.55 23.02 4.84
N LYS A 205 26.74 22.60 3.87
CA LYS A 205 26.74 23.19 2.52
C LYS A 205 25.35 23.39 1.93
N SER A 206 24.40 23.88 2.70
CA SER A 206 23.06 24.23 2.19
C SER A 206 23.11 25.45 1.27
N ARG A 207 23.35 25.23 -0.02
CA ARG A 207 23.34 26.24 -1.06
C ARG A 207 22.05 26.15 -1.88
N VAL A 208 20.97 26.70 -1.32
CA VAL A 208 19.68 26.77 -2.00
C VAL A 208 19.72 27.64 -3.26
N ASP A 209 20.60 28.60 -3.29
CA ASP A 209 20.89 29.45 -4.45
C ASP A 209 21.49 28.70 -5.66
N ARG A 210 21.67 27.38 -5.54
CA ARG A 210 22.06 26.49 -6.63
C ARG A 210 20.92 25.58 -7.11
N PHE A 211 19.70 25.84 -6.65
CA PHE A 211 18.50 25.15 -7.11
C PHE A 211 17.53 26.11 -7.77
N ALA A 212 16.75 25.63 -8.71
CA ALA A 212 15.67 26.37 -9.35
C ALA A 212 14.31 25.68 -9.11
N SER A 213 13.23 26.45 -9.26
CA SER A 213 11.87 25.97 -9.38
C SER A 213 11.53 25.52 -10.81
N SER A 214 10.34 24.95 -11.02
CA SER A 214 9.87 24.44 -12.32
C SER A 214 9.78 25.46 -13.45
N ASP A 215 9.77 26.75 -13.14
CA ASP A 215 9.83 27.87 -14.08
C ASP A 215 11.25 28.34 -14.38
N GLY A 216 12.25 27.76 -13.70
CA GLY A 216 13.66 28.10 -13.86
C GLY A 216 14.12 29.30 -13.05
N GLU A 217 13.25 29.85 -12.17
CA GLU A 217 13.65 30.86 -11.20
C GLU A 217 14.57 30.25 -10.14
N VAL A 218 15.70 30.93 -9.89
CA VAL A 218 16.70 30.47 -8.92
C VAL A 218 16.28 30.90 -7.53
N PHE A 219 16.30 29.98 -6.57
CA PHE A 219 15.98 30.32 -5.20
C PHE A 219 17.00 31.27 -4.59
N THR A 220 16.53 32.35 -3.97
CA THR A 220 17.35 33.25 -3.18
C THR A 220 17.31 32.86 -1.71
N ILE A 221 18.43 33.09 -1.01
CA ILE A 221 18.52 32.84 0.44
C ILE A 221 17.51 33.73 1.20
N ASP A 222 17.24 34.92 0.74
CA ASP A 222 16.32 35.88 1.38
C ASP A 222 14.85 35.46 1.21
N GLU A 223 14.44 35.05 0.01
CA GLU A 223 13.10 34.49 -0.22
C GLU A 223 12.88 33.21 0.59
N TRP A 224 13.91 32.40 0.70
CA TRP A 224 13.94 31.19 1.44
C TRP A 224 13.84 31.39 2.96
N THR A 225 14.54 32.42 3.49
CA THR A 225 14.51 32.76 4.93
C THR A 225 13.29 33.58 5.31
N ALA A 226 12.70 34.37 4.40
CA ALA A 226 11.54 35.22 4.64
C ALA A 226 10.24 34.40 4.80
N SER A 227 10.15 33.24 4.18
CA SER A 227 9.05 32.32 4.39
C SER A 227 9.22 31.58 5.71
N LYS A 228 8.41 31.90 6.74
CA LYS A 228 8.43 31.21 8.04
C LYS A 228 8.25 29.68 7.94
N ARG A 229 7.67 29.17 6.86
CA ARG A 229 7.52 27.76 6.55
C ARG A 229 8.78 27.15 5.93
N TYR A 230 9.52 27.90 5.11
CA TYR A 230 10.75 27.45 4.49
C TYR A 230 11.94 27.48 5.43
N SER A 231 12.04 28.52 6.28
CA SER A 231 13.16 28.66 7.20
C SER A 231 13.33 27.48 8.15
N ASN A 232 12.21 26.84 8.55
CA ASN A 232 12.25 25.65 9.40
C ASN A 232 12.57 24.38 8.59
N TRP A 233 12.19 24.32 7.32
CA TRP A 233 12.31 23.16 6.48
C TRP A 233 13.71 22.96 5.91
N PHE A 234 14.33 24.00 5.39
CA PHE A 234 15.67 23.93 4.84
C PHE A 234 16.77 24.11 5.87
N ARG A 235 16.51 24.79 6.98
CA ARG A 235 17.40 24.72 8.16
C ARG A 235 17.43 23.34 8.79
N GLU A 236 16.35 22.60 8.68
CA GLU A 236 16.20 21.27 9.28
C GLU A 236 16.24 20.13 8.25
N TRP A 237 16.25 20.43 6.96
CA TRP A 237 16.27 19.43 5.90
C TRP A 237 17.37 18.37 6.08
N PRO A 238 18.63 18.69 6.37
CA PRO A 238 19.62 17.67 6.61
C PRO A 238 19.68 17.15 8.04
N ILE A 239 19.12 17.86 9.03
CA ILE A 239 19.54 17.72 10.44
C ILE A 239 18.54 16.98 11.31
N LYS A 240 17.23 17.03 11.09
CA LYS A 240 16.23 16.48 12.02
C LYS A 240 15.32 15.38 11.51
N GLY A 241 15.39 15.00 10.26
CA GLY A 241 14.76 13.76 9.80
C GLY A 241 13.24 13.65 9.90
N GLU A 242 12.50 14.71 10.14
CA GLU A 242 11.03 14.70 10.14
C GLU A 242 10.49 15.30 8.86
N SER A 243 9.69 14.51 8.12
CA SER A 243 8.95 14.99 6.96
C SER A 243 7.74 15.78 7.42
N PRO A 244 7.60 17.05 7.05
CA PRO A 244 6.28 17.64 7.03
C PRO A 244 5.52 17.00 5.87
N ALA A 245 4.54 16.19 6.20
CA ALA A 245 3.63 15.65 5.21
C ALA A 245 3.04 16.78 4.35
N GLY A 246 3.43 16.84 3.10
CA GLY A 246 2.80 17.54 2.00
C GLY A 246 2.64 19.05 2.15
N ASN A 247 2.92 19.82 1.25
CA ASN A 247 2.77 21.25 1.00
C ASN A 247 3.99 22.09 1.39
N ILE A 248 5.02 22.02 0.56
CA ILE A 248 5.98 23.12 0.48
C ILE A 248 5.26 24.23 -0.27
N ILE A 249 4.75 25.19 0.49
CA ILE A 249 4.12 26.38 -0.03
C ILE A 249 5.22 27.36 -0.39
N GLY A 250 5.25 27.81 -1.65
CA GLY A 250 6.07 28.91 -2.14
C GLY A 250 7.07 28.55 -3.24
N VAL A 251 7.16 27.29 -3.66
CA VAL A 251 7.72 26.99 -4.99
C VAL A 251 6.69 27.48 -5.99
N SER A 252 7.09 28.34 -6.92
CA SER A 252 6.21 28.78 -8.00
C SER A 252 5.60 27.56 -8.66
N PRO A 253 4.28 27.46 -8.75
CA PRO A 253 3.63 26.34 -9.42
C PRO A 253 3.70 26.48 -10.96
N ASP A 254 4.33 27.52 -11.48
CA ASP A 254 4.62 27.65 -12.90
C ASP A 254 5.55 26.50 -13.34
N ARG A 255 5.19 25.86 -14.44
CA ARG A 255 5.82 24.66 -14.96
C ARG A 255 6.34 24.88 -16.38
N SER A 256 6.86 26.09 -16.64
CA SER A 256 7.29 26.50 -17.99
C SER A 256 8.56 25.80 -18.47
N VAL A 257 9.43 25.36 -17.56
CA VAL A 257 10.67 24.62 -17.85
C VAL A 257 10.45 23.12 -17.82
N ALA A 258 9.84 22.62 -16.75
CA ALA A 258 9.55 21.21 -16.58
C ALA A 258 8.38 21.00 -15.61
N GLN A 259 7.69 19.86 -15.74
CA GLN A 259 6.67 19.40 -14.81
C GLN A 259 6.76 17.89 -14.62
N ILE A 260 6.14 17.40 -13.56
CA ILE A 260 5.85 15.98 -13.40
C ILE A 260 4.38 15.75 -13.63
N ASN A 261 4.04 15.01 -14.68
CA ASN A 261 2.70 14.52 -14.87
C ASN A 261 2.44 13.44 -13.83
N HIS A 262 1.53 13.70 -12.89
CA HIS A 262 1.23 12.76 -11.81
C HIS A 262 -0.16 12.17 -12.02
N TYR A 263 -0.20 10.91 -12.40
CA TYR A 263 -1.41 10.12 -12.67
C TYR A 263 -1.88 9.43 -11.37
N MET A 264 -2.09 10.24 -10.32
CA MET A 264 -2.33 9.77 -8.95
C MET A 264 -3.59 8.90 -8.83
N VAL A 265 -4.67 9.31 -9.49
CA VAL A 265 -5.96 8.60 -9.39
C VAL A 265 -6.13 7.58 -10.51
N ARG A 266 -5.59 7.86 -11.71
CA ARG A 266 -5.86 7.07 -12.92
C ARG A 266 -7.37 6.94 -13.14
N ASP A 267 -7.92 5.78 -12.89
CA ASP A 267 -9.34 5.44 -13.00
C ASP A 267 -9.84 4.76 -11.72
N PRO A 268 -11.16 4.58 -11.52
CA PRO A 268 -11.71 3.98 -10.31
C PRO A 268 -11.16 2.59 -9.99
N TYR A 269 -10.97 1.75 -11.01
CA TYR A 269 -10.48 0.40 -10.79
C TYR A 269 -8.98 0.38 -10.44
N SER A 270 -8.14 1.12 -11.17
CA SER A 270 -6.71 1.26 -10.85
C SER A 270 -6.50 1.87 -9.47
N PHE A 271 -7.35 2.84 -9.07
CA PHE A 271 -7.32 3.41 -7.73
C PHE A 271 -7.73 2.41 -6.65
N HIS A 272 -8.71 1.55 -6.93
CA HIS A 272 -9.09 0.44 -6.05
C HIS A 272 -7.93 -0.53 -5.83
N LEU A 273 -7.24 -0.95 -6.90
CA LEU A 273 -6.04 -1.79 -6.79
C LEU A 273 -4.95 -1.11 -5.95
N LYS A 274 -4.71 0.18 -6.18
CA LYS A 274 -3.76 1.00 -5.43
C LYS A 274 -4.13 1.10 -3.94
N SER A 275 -5.41 1.16 -3.62
CA SER A 275 -5.90 1.20 -2.23
C SER A 275 -5.66 -0.13 -1.49
N ASN A 276 -5.81 -1.25 -2.18
CA ASN A 276 -5.65 -2.58 -1.59
C ASN A 276 -4.18 -2.96 -1.31
N ARG A 277 -3.23 -2.48 -2.12
CA ARG A 277 -1.80 -2.76 -1.92
C ARG A 277 -1.15 -1.96 -0.79
N GLY A 278 -1.78 -0.87 -0.32
CA GLY A 278 -1.23 0.05 0.67
C GLY A 278 -0.19 1.02 0.08
N ARG A 279 0.48 1.79 0.94
CA ARG A 279 1.45 2.83 0.55
C ARG A 279 2.88 2.41 0.85
N GLY A 280 3.80 2.67 -0.09
CA GLY A 280 5.23 2.38 0.06
C GLY A 280 5.94 3.10 1.21
N TYR A 281 5.41 4.26 1.65
CA TYR A 281 5.96 5.05 2.76
C TYR A 281 5.39 4.63 4.14
N GLN A 282 4.36 3.78 4.20
CA GLN A 282 3.72 3.45 5.46
C GLN A 282 4.29 2.18 6.07
N LYS A 283 4.56 2.25 7.38
CA LYS A 283 4.77 1.07 8.22
C LYS A 283 3.49 0.25 8.24
N ALA A 284 3.60 -1.05 8.18
CA ALA A 284 2.45 -1.95 8.23
C ALA A 284 1.51 -1.57 9.40
N GLY A 285 0.21 -1.34 9.11
CA GLY A 285 -0.81 -1.02 10.11
C GLY A 285 -1.16 0.47 10.27
N THR A 286 -0.70 1.36 9.38
CA THR A 286 -1.10 2.78 9.41
C THR A 286 -2.22 3.09 8.39
N ASN A 287 -3.00 4.17 8.63
CA ASN A 287 -4.20 4.52 7.89
C ASN A 287 -3.98 4.61 6.36
N ASN A 288 -4.82 3.92 5.61
CA ASN A 288 -4.89 4.05 4.15
C ASN A 288 -5.44 5.44 3.79
N ARG A 289 -4.67 6.22 2.99
CA ARG A 289 -5.12 7.51 2.44
C ARG A 289 -5.81 7.36 1.07
N HIS A 290 -5.88 6.17 0.51
CA HIS A 290 -6.60 5.92 -0.74
C HIS A 290 -8.08 5.66 -0.44
N THR A 291 -8.80 6.71 -0.06
CA THR A 291 -10.23 6.72 0.21
C THR A 291 -10.98 7.34 -0.97
N THR A 292 -12.28 7.09 -1.08
CA THR A 292 -13.16 7.72 -2.07
C THR A 292 -13.09 9.25 -1.99
N GLU A 293 -12.99 9.83 -0.78
CA GLU A 293 -12.82 11.27 -0.59
C GLU A 293 -11.51 11.78 -1.22
N ASN A 294 -10.43 11.03 -1.08
CA ASN A 294 -9.15 11.39 -1.69
C ASN A 294 -9.17 11.17 -3.21
N TYR A 295 -9.86 10.16 -3.72
CA TYR A 295 -10.09 10.03 -5.16
C TYR A 295 -10.77 11.28 -5.71
N GLN A 296 -11.91 11.68 -5.14
CA GLN A 296 -12.65 12.88 -5.57
C GLN A 296 -11.81 14.15 -5.46
N LYS A 297 -11.03 14.28 -4.38
CA LYS A 297 -10.15 15.43 -4.15
C LYS A 297 -9.07 15.59 -5.23
N TRP A 298 -8.52 14.48 -5.71
CA TRP A 298 -7.39 14.49 -6.65
C TRP A 298 -7.78 14.18 -8.10
N ASN A 299 -9.07 13.95 -8.37
CA ASN A 299 -9.59 13.71 -9.71
C ASN A 299 -9.84 15.03 -10.44
N HIS A 300 -8.80 15.57 -11.06
CA HIS A 300 -8.84 16.86 -11.74
C HIS A 300 -8.94 16.71 -13.26
N ASN A 301 -10.09 17.10 -13.83
CA ASN A 301 -10.37 17.01 -15.27
C ASN A 301 -10.72 18.39 -15.88
N SER A 302 -10.31 19.52 -15.25
CA SER A 302 -10.76 20.87 -15.62
C SER A 302 -9.96 21.52 -16.74
N ALA A 303 -8.78 21.00 -17.06
CA ALA A 303 -7.93 21.47 -18.15
C ALA A 303 -7.38 20.31 -18.95
N LYS A 304 -6.75 20.62 -20.09
CA LYS A 304 -6.09 19.62 -20.94
C LYS A 304 -4.61 19.96 -21.06
N ASP A 305 -3.74 18.97 -20.80
CA ASP A 305 -2.32 19.03 -21.13
C ASP A 305 -1.90 17.79 -21.91
N ALA A 306 -1.57 17.99 -23.16
CA ALA A 306 -1.11 16.95 -24.07
C ALA A 306 0.38 17.14 -24.45
N SER A 307 1.14 17.95 -23.69
CA SER A 307 2.52 18.28 -24.03
C SER A 307 3.47 17.08 -23.98
N ILE A 308 3.16 16.08 -23.14
CA ILE A 308 3.90 14.83 -23.06
C ILE A 308 3.80 13.97 -24.33
N LEU A 309 2.74 14.16 -25.14
CA LEU A 309 2.49 13.38 -26.35
C LEU A 309 3.55 13.57 -27.45
N ARG A 310 4.43 14.57 -27.32
CA ARG A 310 5.62 14.69 -28.18
C ARG A 310 6.47 13.42 -28.17
N TRP A 311 6.42 12.66 -27.07
CA TRP A 311 7.19 11.45 -26.86
C TRP A 311 6.46 10.16 -27.26
N LYS A 312 5.19 10.26 -27.66
CA LYS A 312 4.32 9.12 -27.96
C LYS A 312 4.98 8.07 -28.86
N GLU A 313 5.41 8.48 -30.05
CA GLU A 313 5.96 7.55 -31.04
C GLU A 313 7.30 6.97 -30.56
N LYS A 314 8.16 7.79 -29.93
CA LYS A 314 9.45 7.31 -29.43
C LYS A 314 9.29 6.36 -28.23
N THR A 315 8.34 6.63 -27.33
CA THR A 315 8.01 5.72 -26.22
C THR A 315 7.56 4.36 -26.73
N ARG A 316 6.70 4.34 -27.75
CA ARG A 316 6.21 3.11 -28.37
C ARG A 316 7.33 2.34 -29.07
N GLU A 317 8.20 3.04 -29.79
CA GLU A 317 9.40 2.45 -30.40
C GLU A 317 10.28 1.79 -29.34
N VAL A 318 10.66 2.52 -28.28
CA VAL A 318 11.49 2.00 -27.19
C VAL A 318 10.82 0.81 -26.49
N GLN A 319 9.51 0.87 -26.24
CA GLN A 319 8.79 -0.26 -25.64
C GLN A 319 8.75 -1.48 -26.55
N SER A 320 8.58 -1.27 -27.85
CA SER A 320 8.63 -2.36 -28.84
C SER A 320 9.99 -3.03 -28.87
N ASP A 321 11.06 -2.22 -28.88
CA ASP A 321 12.44 -2.71 -28.90
C ASP A 321 12.75 -3.50 -27.62
N LEU A 322 12.42 -2.95 -26.43
CA LEU A 322 12.58 -3.63 -25.14
C LEU A 322 11.73 -4.90 -25.06
N SER A 323 10.50 -4.88 -25.58
CA SER A 323 9.63 -6.06 -25.58
C SER A 323 10.15 -7.17 -26.45
N ALA A 324 10.78 -6.84 -27.58
CA ALA A 324 11.40 -7.82 -28.48
C ALA A 324 12.70 -8.37 -27.88
N GLU A 325 13.58 -7.49 -27.38
CA GLU A 325 14.88 -7.87 -26.81
C GLU A 325 14.72 -8.70 -25.52
N CYS A 326 13.79 -8.32 -24.65
CA CYS A 326 13.58 -8.94 -23.35
C CYS A 326 12.43 -9.94 -23.31
N CYS A 327 11.84 -10.32 -24.47
CA CYS A 327 10.72 -11.26 -24.56
C CYS A 327 9.53 -10.94 -23.64
N LEU A 328 9.15 -9.66 -23.53
CA LEU A 328 8.12 -9.20 -22.58
C LEU A 328 6.67 -9.50 -23.01
N LEU A 329 6.40 -9.65 -24.31
CA LEU A 329 5.04 -9.75 -24.83
C LEU A 329 4.15 -10.76 -24.10
N PRO A 330 4.61 -12.00 -23.81
CA PRO A 330 3.77 -12.98 -23.10
C PRO A 330 3.40 -12.51 -21.68
N LEU A 331 4.32 -11.83 -20.97
CA LEU A 331 4.05 -11.31 -19.62
C LEU A 331 3.07 -10.13 -19.66
N LEU A 332 3.24 -9.22 -20.65
CA LEU A 332 2.33 -8.08 -20.81
C LEU A 332 0.92 -8.54 -21.18
N ASP A 333 0.79 -9.56 -22.03
CA ASP A 333 -0.50 -10.16 -22.37
C ASP A 333 -1.15 -10.81 -21.14
N GLN A 334 -0.39 -11.57 -20.35
CA GLN A 334 -0.89 -12.16 -19.10
C GLN A 334 -1.36 -11.09 -18.11
N VAL A 335 -0.55 -10.04 -17.88
CA VAL A 335 -0.91 -8.94 -16.98
C VAL A 335 -2.18 -8.23 -17.45
N LYS A 336 -2.33 -8.03 -18.77
CA LYS A 336 -3.54 -7.45 -19.35
C LYS A 336 -4.76 -8.33 -19.13
N GLU A 337 -4.64 -9.64 -19.35
CA GLU A 337 -5.75 -10.59 -19.11
C GLU A 337 -6.15 -10.61 -17.64
N GLU A 338 -5.18 -10.58 -16.71
CA GLU A 338 -5.45 -10.53 -15.28
C GLU A 338 -6.10 -9.21 -14.86
N TYR A 339 -5.64 -8.08 -15.40
CA TYR A 339 -6.25 -6.77 -15.17
C TYR A 339 -7.70 -6.72 -15.69
N ASP A 340 -7.96 -7.19 -16.92
CA ASP A 340 -9.29 -7.22 -17.51
C ASP A 340 -10.25 -8.16 -16.75
N ARG A 341 -9.75 -9.32 -16.29
CA ARG A 341 -10.52 -10.23 -15.44
C ARG A 341 -10.91 -9.57 -14.12
N GLY A 342 -9.93 -8.96 -13.43
CA GLY A 342 -10.18 -8.28 -12.15
C GLY A 342 -11.12 -7.08 -12.30
N PHE A 343 -11.05 -6.35 -13.42
CA PHE A 343 -12.00 -5.28 -13.72
C PHE A 343 -13.43 -5.83 -13.91
N ASN A 344 -13.60 -6.93 -14.63
CA ASN A 344 -14.90 -7.56 -14.82
C ASN A 344 -15.48 -8.06 -13.48
N GLU A 345 -14.65 -8.58 -12.61
CA GLU A 345 -15.03 -8.97 -11.24
C GLU A 345 -15.43 -7.75 -10.39
N PHE A 346 -14.70 -6.65 -10.51
CA PHE A 346 -14.98 -5.37 -9.82
C PHE A 346 -16.33 -4.75 -10.24
N HIS A 347 -16.71 -4.87 -11.52
CA HIS A 347 -17.97 -4.33 -12.07
C HIS A 347 -19.09 -5.37 -12.16
N SER A 348 -18.80 -6.64 -11.94
CA SER A 348 -19.85 -7.64 -11.88
C SER A 348 -20.77 -7.33 -10.70
N PRO A 349 -22.10 -7.36 -10.90
CA PRO A 349 -23.07 -7.29 -9.82
C PRO A 349 -23.09 -8.59 -9.00
N THR A 350 -22.00 -9.35 -9.04
CA THR A 350 -21.83 -10.47 -8.10
C THR A 350 -21.67 -9.82 -6.74
N PRO A 351 -22.57 -10.11 -5.80
CA PRO A 351 -22.44 -9.61 -4.45
C PRO A 351 -21.04 -9.98 -3.96
N PRO A 352 -20.35 -9.14 -3.14
CA PRO A 352 -19.02 -9.42 -2.68
C PRO A 352 -18.97 -10.86 -2.23
N GLN A 353 -18.21 -11.69 -2.95
CA GLN A 353 -17.99 -13.06 -2.50
C GLN A 353 -17.18 -12.89 -1.22
N PHE A 354 -17.79 -13.19 -0.09
CA PHE A 354 -17.09 -13.29 1.18
C PHE A 354 -16.36 -14.65 1.19
N PRO A 355 -15.13 -14.73 0.62
CA PRO A 355 -14.38 -15.97 0.66
C PRO A 355 -13.99 -16.26 2.10
N LEU A 356 -13.79 -17.52 2.41
CA LEU A 356 -13.11 -17.88 3.64
C LEU A 356 -11.69 -17.35 3.57
N THR A 357 -11.38 -16.32 4.36
CA THR A 357 -10.04 -15.68 4.41
C THR A 357 -9.01 -16.51 5.18
N PHE A 358 -9.34 -17.73 5.55
CA PHE A 358 -8.46 -18.65 6.24
C PHE A 358 -7.47 -19.34 5.28
N PRO A 359 -6.22 -19.61 5.70
CA PRO A 359 -5.32 -20.49 4.97
C PRO A 359 -5.97 -21.86 4.73
N GLY A 360 -5.71 -22.51 3.61
CA GLY A 360 -6.43 -23.69 3.13
C GLY A 360 -6.70 -24.77 4.18
N GLN A 361 -5.72 -25.14 5.03
CA GLN A 361 -5.93 -26.13 6.10
C GLN A 361 -6.83 -25.62 7.22
N VAL A 362 -6.80 -24.33 7.53
CA VAL A 362 -7.68 -23.69 8.52
C VAL A 362 -9.10 -23.61 7.97
N ALA A 363 -9.27 -23.22 6.70
CA ALA A 363 -10.55 -23.20 6.01
C ALA A 363 -11.21 -24.58 5.99
N ALA A 364 -10.45 -25.63 5.65
CA ALA A 364 -10.93 -27.01 5.65
C ALA A 364 -11.36 -27.47 7.06
N CYS A 365 -10.63 -27.07 8.11
CA CYS A 365 -11.01 -27.36 9.50
C CYS A 365 -12.33 -26.66 9.87
N VAL A 366 -12.46 -25.35 9.59
CA VAL A 366 -13.69 -24.60 9.87
C VAL A 366 -14.87 -25.21 9.14
N GLU A 367 -14.72 -25.56 7.86
CA GLU A 367 -15.78 -26.20 7.08
C GLU A 367 -16.19 -27.54 7.65
N GLN A 368 -15.25 -28.38 8.07
CA GLN A 368 -15.50 -29.68 8.66
C GLN A 368 -16.23 -29.55 10.00
N GLU A 369 -15.80 -28.67 10.89
CA GLU A 369 -16.43 -28.44 12.18
C GLU A 369 -17.85 -27.86 12.01
N TYR A 370 -18.05 -26.94 11.05
CA TYR A 370 -19.37 -26.39 10.75
C TYR A 370 -20.33 -27.44 10.19
N LYS A 371 -19.86 -28.35 9.32
CA LYS A 371 -20.67 -29.50 8.84
C LYS A 371 -21.13 -30.38 10.00
N SER A 372 -20.28 -30.56 11.00
CA SER A 372 -20.57 -31.42 12.18
C SER A 372 -21.41 -30.71 13.23
N ALA A 373 -21.37 -29.40 13.31
CA ALA A 373 -22.09 -28.60 14.30
C ALA A 373 -23.60 -28.55 14.00
N SER A 374 -24.42 -28.44 15.04
CA SER A 374 -25.85 -28.12 14.96
C SER A 374 -26.11 -26.65 15.13
N SER A 375 -25.35 -25.98 16.00
CA SER A 375 -25.47 -24.54 16.29
C SER A 375 -24.09 -23.91 16.46
N ILE A 376 -23.91 -22.75 15.84
CA ILE A 376 -22.62 -22.07 15.72
C ILE A 376 -22.73 -20.67 16.29
N LEU A 377 -21.78 -20.29 17.13
CA LEU A 377 -21.53 -18.90 17.52
C LEU A 377 -20.26 -18.42 16.84
N GLU A 378 -20.33 -17.27 16.21
CA GLU A 378 -19.14 -16.58 15.67
C GLU A 378 -18.90 -15.26 16.41
N TYR A 379 -17.68 -15.02 16.80
CA TYR A 379 -17.19 -13.70 17.16
C TYR A 379 -16.36 -13.17 15.98
N GLY A 380 -16.94 -12.25 15.23
CA GLY A 380 -16.53 -11.77 13.91
C GLY A 380 -17.36 -12.42 12.80
N SER A 381 -17.95 -11.62 11.93
CA SER A 381 -18.76 -12.08 10.80
C SER A 381 -17.99 -11.97 9.47
N GLY A 382 -18.31 -12.86 8.52
CA GLY A 382 -17.67 -12.85 7.22
C GLY A 382 -17.98 -14.07 6.36
N GLY A 383 -17.00 -14.54 5.60
CA GLY A 383 -17.13 -15.72 4.75
C GLY A 383 -17.54 -16.98 5.49
N SER A 384 -17.18 -17.13 6.77
CA SER A 384 -17.61 -18.23 7.63
C SER A 384 -19.10 -18.17 7.94
N THR A 385 -19.65 -16.97 8.13
CA THR A 385 -21.11 -16.77 8.34
C THR A 385 -21.90 -17.21 7.11
N LEU A 386 -21.43 -16.86 5.90
CA LEU A 386 -22.06 -17.31 4.66
C LEU A 386 -21.92 -18.83 4.47
N LEU A 387 -20.77 -19.41 4.88
CA LEU A 387 -20.60 -20.86 4.88
C LEU A 387 -21.62 -21.55 5.80
N ALA A 388 -21.80 -21.05 7.03
CA ALA A 388 -22.78 -21.57 7.97
C ALA A 388 -24.21 -21.50 7.38
N ALA A 389 -24.57 -20.39 6.73
CA ALA A 389 -25.85 -20.23 6.04
C ALA A 389 -26.03 -21.23 4.88
N ARG A 390 -25.01 -21.43 4.04
CA ARG A 390 -25.03 -22.41 2.94
C ARG A 390 -25.15 -23.87 3.45
N LEU A 391 -24.58 -24.13 4.61
CA LEU A 391 -24.69 -25.45 5.26
C LEU A 391 -26.01 -25.63 6.04
N GLY A 392 -26.90 -24.64 6.04
CA GLY A 392 -28.19 -24.70 6.75
C GLY A 392 -28.05 -24.72 8.27
N LYS A 393 -26.94 -24.20 8.82
CA LYS A 393 -26.68 -24.27 10.26
C LYS A 393 -27.30 -23.09 10.99
N HIS A 394 -27.82 -23.33 12.20
CA HIS A 394 -28.22 -22.24 13.09
C HIS A 394 -26.96 -21.50 13.56
N CYS A 395 -26.74 -20.31 13.04
CA CYS A 395 -25.53 -19.50 13.30
C CYS A 395 -25.93 -18.13 13.82
N ILE A 396 -25.37 -17.72 14.96
CA ILE A 396 -25.39 -16.34 15.42
C ILE A 396 -23.97 -15.80 15.37
N SER A 397 -23.77 -14.73 14.58
CA SER A 397 -22.47 -14.06 14.47
C SER A 397 -22.51 -12.71 15.17
N VAL A 398 -21.46 -12.37 15.93
CA VAL A 398 -21.33 -11.08 16.62
C VAL A 398 -20.40 -10.19 15.84
N GLU A 399 -20.83 -8.96 15.52
CA GLU A 399 -20.04 -8.01 14.76
C GLU A 399 -20.02 -6.61 15.41
N SER A 400 -18.94 -5.90 15.27
CA SER A 400 -18.75 -4.54 15.82
C SER A 400 -18.92 -3.43 14.79
N ASP A 401 -18.77 -3.73 13.50
CA ASP A 401 -18.92 -2.79 12.41
C ASP A 401 -20.34 -2.85 11.84
N SER A 402 -21.05 -1.69 11.83
CA SER A 402 -22.45 -1.65 11.38
C SER A 402 -22.59 -1.78 9.86
N GLU A 403 -21.67 -1.22 9.08
CA GLU A 403 -21.75 -1.27 7.61
C GLU A 403 -21.44 -2.70 7.14
N TRP A 404 -20.41 -3.32 7.75
CA TRP A 404 -20.09 -4.72 7.51
C TRP A 404 -21.24 -5.65 7.91
N THR A 405 -21.86 -5.42 9.08
CA THR A 405 -23.03 -6.19 9.52
C THR A 405 -24.15 -6.16 8.49
N ASN A 406 -24.52 -4.98 8.01
CA ASN A 406 -25.59 -4.81 7.01
C ASN A 406 -25.24 -5.58 5.73
N SER A 407 -24.01 -5.48 5.24
CA SER A 407 -23.56 -6.19 4.05
C SER A 407 -23.63 -7.73 4.23
N ILE A 408 -23.22 -8.28 5.38
CA ILE A 408 -23.34 -9.72 5.63
C ILE A 408 -24.80 -10.14 5.72
N VAL A 409 -25.66 -9.37 6.38
CA VAL A 409 -27.11 -9.66 6.50
C VAL A 409 -27.74 -9.75 5.11
N GLU A 410 -27.53 -8.75 4.25
CA GLU A 410 -28.04 -8.73 2.87
C GLU A 410 -27.65 -10.01 2.09
N HIS A 411 -26.45 -10.52 2.31
CA HIS A 411 -25.95 -11.71 1.59
C HIS A 411 -26.50 -13.02 2.17
N ILE A 412 -26.55 -13.16 3.50
CA ILE A 412 -27.10 -14.39 4.10
C ILE A 412 -28.60 -14.52 3.85
N GLU A 413 -29.35 -13.41 3.73
CA GLU A 413 -30.77 -13.42 3.39
C GLU A 413 -31.07 -13.96 1.99
N GLN A 414 -30.10 -13.89 1.07
CA GLN A 414 -30.22 -14.44 -0.28
C GLN A 414 -29.92 -15.95 -0.36
N ILE A 415 -29.45 -16.56 0.74
CA ILE A 415 -29.10 -17.97 0.77
C ILE A 415 -30.34 -18.80 1.17
N GLU A 416 -30.91 -19.54 0.23
CA GLU A 416 -32.12 -20.35 0.44
C GLU A 416 -31.97 -21.40 1.56
N THR A 417 -30.78 -21.97 1.72
CA THR A 417 -30.47 -22.97 2.74
C THR A 417 -30.28 -22.39 4.14
N ARG A 418 -30.29 -21.07 4.31
CA ARG A 418 -30.10 -20.41 5.59
C ARG A 418 -31.10 -20.88 6.64
N HIS A 419 -30.59 -21.25 7.84
CA HIS A 419 -31.46 -21.52 8.96
C HIS A 419 -32.27 -20.27 9.35
N PRO A 420 -33.59 -20.37 9.58
CA PRO A 420 -34.44 -19.19 9.82
C PRO A 420 -34.01 -18.33 11.02
N ASP A 421 -33.50 -18.97 12.07
CA ASP A 421 -33.07 -18.29 13.30
C ASP A 421 -31.62 -17.79 13.24
N SER A 422 -30.93 -17.94 12.10
CA SER A 422 -29.57 -17.39 11.94
C SER A 422 -29.59 -15.87 11.80
N SER A 423 -28.67 -15.19 12.50
CA SER A 423 -28.59 -13.74 12.54
C SER A 423 -27.17 -13.23 12.70
N VAL A 424 -26.96 -11.98 12.31
CA VAL A 424 -25.73 -11.22 12.63
C VAL A 424 -26.08 -10.15 13.65
N HIS A 425 -25.49 -10.27 14.83
CA HIS A 425 -25.76 -9.42 15.97
C HIS A 425 -24.75 -8.28 16.04
N TRP A 426 -25.18 -7.07 15.62
CA TRP A 426 -24.34 -5.89 15.72
C TRP A 426 -24.21 -5.38 17.14
N VAL A 427 -22.99 -5.23 17.62
CA VAL A 427 -22.68 -4.65 18.93
C VAL A 427 -21.97 -3.32 18.78
N ASN A 428 -22.62 -2.24 19.20
CA ASN A 428 -22.09 -0.90 19.12
C ASN A 428 -20.99 -0.64 20.15
N ILE A 429 -19.73 -0.81 19.74
CA ILE A 429 -18.53 -0.46 20.54
C ILE A 429 -17.94 0.92 20.19
N GLY A 430 -18.65 1.73 19.41
CA GLY A 430 -18.24 3.04 18.89
C GLY A 430 -18.05 3.02 17.39
N LYS A 431 -17.64 4.15 16.82
CA LYS A 431 -17.26 4.21 15.41
C LYS A 431 -16.06 3.29 15.18
N THR A 432 -16.17 2.43 14.19
CA THR A 432 -15.17 1.43 13.84
C THR A 432 -14.28 1.88 12.69
N ARG A 433 -13.13 1.27 12.55
CA ARG A 433 -12.21 1.32 11.43
C ARG A 433 -11.96 -0.12 10.97
N GLU A 434 -11.03 -0.31 10.01
CA GLU A 434 -10.68 -1.62 9.46
C GLU A 434 -10.71 -2.75 10.51
N TRP A 435 -11.29 -3.88 10.15
CA TRP A 435 -11.44 -5.06 11.00
C TRP A 435 -12.31 -4.86 12.26
N GLY A 436 -13.21 -3.90 12.25
CA GLY A 436 -14.11 -3.65 13.39
C GLY A 436 -13.42 -3.07 14.64
N PHE A 437 -12.19 -2.52 14.53
CA PHE A 437 -11.55 -1.84 15.64
C PHE A 437 -12.23 -0.50 15.94
N PRO A 438 -12.55 -0.17 17.20
CA PRO A 438 -13.05 1.15 17.53
C PRO A 438 -12.00 2.24 17.25
N VAL A 439 -12.43 3.36 16.69
CA VAL A 439 -11.57 4.53 16.40
C VAL A 439 -10.99 5.13 17.69
N ASN A 440 -11.72 5.04 18.80
CA ASN A 440 -11.30 5.51 20.11
C ASN A 440 -12.02 4.73 21.23
N ASN A 441 -11.62 4.96 22.48
CA ASN A 441 -12.15 4.25 23.65
C ASN A 441 -13.35 4.95 24.30
N ARG A 442 -14.02 5.90 23.64
CA ARG A 442 -15.15 6.64 24.27
C ARG A 442 -16.31 5.76 24.72
N LYS A 443 -16.49 4.61 24.06
CA LYS A 443 -17.51 3.60 24.41
C LYS A 443 -16.96 2.38 25.14
N PHE A 444 -15.83 2.52 25.84
CA PHE A 444 -15.23 1.39 26.57
C PHE A 444 -16.22 0.71 27.54
N GLY A 445 -17.13 1.45 28.14
CA GLY A 445 -18.19 0.92 29.00
C GLY A 445 -19.18 -0.01 28.30
N SER A 446 -19.17 -0.08 26.96
CA SER A 446 -19.99 -1.00 26.15
C SER A 446 -19.20 -2.19 25.60
N PHE A 447 -17.89 -2.26 25.78
CA PHE A 447 -17.05 -3.32 25.20
C PHE A 447 -17.43 -4.71 25.68
N TRP A 448 -17.82 -4.85 26.93
CA TRP A 448 -18.29 -6.13 27.51
C TRP A 448 -19.49 -6.73 26.77
N ARG A 449 -20.27 -5.92 26.05
CA ARG A 449 -21.43 -6.40 25.29
C ARG A 449 -21.02 -7.29 24.11
N TYR A 450 -19.85 -7.01 23.52
CA TYR A 450 -19.37 -7.80 22.37
C TYR A 450 -19.24 -9.30 22.72
N PRO A 451 -18.52 -9.73 23.74
CA PRO A 451 -18.48 -11.14 24.11
C PRO A 451 -19.76 -11.66 24.80
N MET A 452 -20.55 -10.80 25.47
CA MET A 452 -21.61 -11.23 26.38
C MET A 452 -23.03 -11.20 25.80
N SER A 453 -23.34 -10.25 24.87
CA SER A 453 -24.73 -9.94 24.48
C SER A 453 -25.49 -11.15 23.95
N VAL A 454 -24.89 -11.97 23.11
CA VAL A 454 -25.57 -13.16 22.56
C VAL A 454 -26.03 -14.11 23.66
N TRP A 455 -25.25 -14.28 24.71
CA TRP A 455 -25.55 -15.18 25.81
C TRP A 455 -26.62 -14.63 26.76
N THR A 456 -26.73 -13.32 26.88
CA THR A 456 -27.72 -12.67 27.75
C THR A 456 -29.04 -12.36 27.05
N GLU A 457 -29.00 -12.14 25.73
CA GLU A 457 -30.17 -11.80 24.92
C GLU A 457 -30.83 -13.01 24.27
N ASN A 458 -30.11 -14.17 24.20
CA ASN A 458 -30.60 -15.43 23.61
C ASN A 458 -30.38 -16.60 24.57
N GLU A 459 -31.08 -16.62 25.68
CA GLU A 459 -30.91 -17.63 26.75
C GLU A 459 -31.07 -19.09 26.31
N SER A 460 -31.89 -19.36 25.29
CA SER A 460 -32.12 -20.67 24.70
C SER A 460 -31.03 -21.11 23.72
N PHE A 461 -30.21 -20.16 23.22
CA PHE A 461 -29.16 -20.48 22.29
C PHE A 461 -27.98 -21.16 22.99
N SER A 462 -27.60 -22.31 22.51
CA SER A 462 -26.53 -23.10 23.07
C SER A 462 -25.65 -23.65 21.94
N PRO A 463 -24.55 -22.95 21.57
CA PRO A 463 -23.69 -23.40 20.49
C PRO A 463 -22.91 -24.67 20.88
N ASP A 464 -22.67 -25.55 19.90
CA ASP A 464 -21.75 -26.69 20.02
C ASP A 464 -20.41 -26.44 19.30
N CYS A 465 -20.36 -25.39 18.46
CA CYS A 465 -19.13 -24.88 17.85
C CYS A 465 -19.07 -23.37 18.01
N VAL A 466 -17.89 -22.82 18.37
CA VAL A 466 -17.65 -21.39 18.48
C VAL A 466 -16.40 -21.01 17.70
N LEU A 467 -16.53 -20.06 16.78
CA LEU A 467 -15.38 -19.44 16.09
C LEU A 467 -15.02 -18.12 16.78
N VAL A 468 -13.77 -17.96 17.15
CA VAL A 468 -13.23 -16.73 17.75
C VAL A 468 -12.22 -16.10 16.76
N ASP A 469 -12.74 -15.18 15.95
CA ASP A 469 -11.95 -14.47 14.93
C ASP A 469 -12.15 -12.93 14.92
N GLY A 470 -13.02 -12.42 15.77
CA GLY A 470 -13.37 -10.98 15.89
C GLY A 470 -12.51 -10.20 16.87
N ARG A 471 -13.17 -9.34 17.65
CA ARG A 471 -12.55 -8.46 18.66
C ARG A 471 -12.59 -9.07 20.05
N MET A 472 -11.74 -8.56 20.96
CA MET A 472 -11.73 -8.99 22.38
C MET A 472 -11.68 -10.52 22.53
N ARG A 473 -10.85 -11.18 21.72
CA ARG A 473 -10.84 -12.67 21.56
C ARG A 473 -10.64 -13.41 22.88
N LYS A 474 -9.82 -12.88 23.81
CA LYS A 474 -9.65 -13.49 25.14
C LYS A 474 -10.93 -13.40 25.98
N ALA A 475 -11.64 -12.27 25.92
CA ALA A 475 -12.92 -12.11 26.60
C ALA A 475 -14.01 -12.99 25.98
N CYS A 476 -14.04 -13.12 24.64
CA CYS A 476 -14.93 -14.06 23.95
C CYS A 476 -14.68 -15.49 24.42
N PHE A 477 -13.42 -15.93 24.45
CA PHE A 477 -13.03 -17.25 24.96
C PHE A 477 -13.49 -17.45 26.39
N LEU A 478 -13.19 -16.51 27.30
CA LEU A 478 -13.59 -16.55 28.71
C LEU A 478 -15.12 -16.64 28.86
N THR A 479 -15.87 -15.87 28.05
CA THR A 479 -17.33 -15.89 28.06
C THR A 479 -17.88 -17.26 27.70
N VAL A 480 -17.30 -17.90 26.66
CA VAL A 480 -17.70 -19.27 26.29
C VAL A 480 -17.48 -20.24 27.46
N LEU A 481 -16.32 -20.15 28.15
CA LEU A 481 -16.05 -21.02 29.30
C LEU A 481 -17.06 -20.84 30.44
N ALA A 482 -17.48 -19.60 30.70
CA ALA A 482 -18.37 -19.23 31.79
C ALA A 482 -19.85 -19.55 31.48
N MET A 483 -20.25 -19.40 30.21
CA MET A 483 -21.67 -19.42 29.83
C MET A 483 -22.14 -20.73 29.21
N THR A 484 -21.21 -21.60 28.76
CA THR A 484 -21.61 -22.85 28.13
C THR A 484 -22.31 -23.83 29.08
N LYS A 485 -23.44 -24.40 28.61
CA LYS A 485 -24.26 -25.37 29.38
C LYS A 485 -24.08 -26.82 28.87
N LYS A 486 -23.41 -26.98 27.72
CA LYS A 486 -23.07 -28.29 27.11
C LYS A 486 -21.64 -28.25 26.56
N PRO A 487 -21.04 -29.42 26.24
CA PRO A 487 -19.74 -29.44 25.59
C PRO A 487 -19.74 -28.60 24.34
N VAL A 488 -18.69 -27.78 24.15
CA VAL A 488 -18.52 -26.88 23.00
C VAL A 488 -17.11 -26.95 22.50
N ARG A 489 -16.95 -26.91 21.17
CA ARG A 489 -15.64 -26.81 20.52
C ARG A 489 -15.37 -25.35 20.13
N ILE A 490 -14.24 -24.80 20.55
CA ILE A 490 -13.81 -23.45 20.19
C ILE A 490 -12.70 -23.55 19.13
N LEU A 491 -12.90 -22.84 18.01
CA LEU A 491 -11.93 -22.60 16.95
C LEU A 491 -11.38 -21.18 17.14
N PHE A 492 -10.12 -21.04 17.60
CA PHE A 492 -9.53 -19.76 17.90
C PHE A 492 -8.49 -19.41 16.85
N ASP A 493 -8.83 -18.49 15.91
CA ASP A 493 -7.95 -18.11 14.82
C ASP A 493 -6.83 -17.14 15.25
N ASP A 494 -5.73 -17.09 14.48
CA ASP A 494 -4.50 -16.33 14.76
C ASP A 494 -3.83 -16.66 16.11
N TYR A 495 -4.22 -17.70 16.76
CA TYR A 495 -3.78 -18.06 18.11
C TYR A 495 -2.25 -18.18 18.19
N TYR A 496 -1.66 -19.00 17.32
CA TYR A 496 -0.23 -19.27 17.32
C TYR A 496 0.61 -18.14 16.72
N ASN A 497 -0.02 -17.25 15.95
CA ASN A 497 0.66 -16.06 15.40
C ASN A 497 0.76 -14.92 16.42
N ARG A 498 -0.05 -14.96 17.49
CA ARG A 498 -0.17 -13.84 18.44
C ARG A 498 -0.02 -14.33 19.88
N LYS A 499 1.20 -14.31 20.41
CA LYS A 499 1.55 -14.79 21.77
C LYS A 499 0.66 -14.23 22.88
N ARG A 500 0.07 -13.04 22.70
CA ARG A 500 -0.85 -12.43 23.67
C ARG A 500 -2.11 -13.25 23.94
N TYR A 501 -2.50 -14.14 23.03
CA TYR A 501 -3.66 -15.02 23.22
C TYR A 501 -3.34 -16.24 24.09
N HIS A 502 -2.07 -16.58 24.26
CA HIS A 502 -1.64 -17.72 25.08
C HIS A 502 -1.97 -17.56 26.56
N ASP A 503 -2.33 -16.35 27.03
CA ASP A 503 -2.82 -16.13 28.39
C ASP A 503 -4.02 -17.03 28.74
N VAL A 504 -4.84 -17.41 27.73
CA VAL A 504 -6.00 -18.32 27.95
C VAL A 504 -5.58 -19.73 28.38
N GLU A 505 -4.33 -20.13 28.16
CA GLU A 505 -3.80 -21.43 28.58
C GLU A 505 -3.70 -21.55 30.12
N THR A 506 -3.78 -20.42 30.83
CA THR A 506 -3.93 -20.43 32.29
C THR A 506 -5.25 -21.04 32.77
N LEU A 507 -6.25 -21.07 31.87
CA LEU A 507 -7.57 -21.65 32.10
C LEU A 507 -7.68 -23.05 31.46
N VAL A 508 -7.46 -23.12 30.15
CA VAL A 508 -7.58 -24.35 29.36
C VAL A 508 -6.51 -24.39 28.30
N LYS A 509 -5.87 -25.53 28.12
CA LYS A 509 -4.90 -25.74 27.04
C LYS A 509 -5.60 -26.17 25.75
N PRO A 510 -5.08 -25.79 24.56
CA PRO A 510 -5.61 -26.26 23.30
C PRO A 510 -5.51 -27.79 23.18
N SER A 511 -6.55 -28.41 22.63
CA SER A 511 -6.57 -29.86 22.35
C SER A 511 -5.93 -30.19 21.00
N GLN A 512 -5.94 -29.22 20.05
CA GLN A 512 -5.38 -29.43 18.72
C GLN A 512 -4.83 -28.13 18.15
N ARG A 513 -3.79 -28.24 17.29
CA ARG A 513 -3.22 -27.12 16.51
C ARG A 513 -3.46 -27.34 15.02
N ILE A 514 -4.05 -26.35 14.35
CA ILE A 514 -4.21 -26.30 12.90
C ILE A 514 -3.54 -25.03 12.37
N LYS A 515 -2.28 -25.15 11.99
CA LYS A 515 -1.46 -23.99 11.55
C LYS A 515 -1.48 -22.85 12.57
N ARG A 516 -2.15 -21.71 12.25
CA ARG A 516 -2.28 -20.55 13.12
C ARG A 516 -3.43 -20.67 14.13
N MET A 517 -4.38 -21.59 13.89
CA MET A 517 -5.57 -21.78 14.71
C MET A 517 -5.32 -22.77 15.85
N ALA A 518 -5.89 -22.49 17.02
CA ALA A 518 -6.00 -23.44 18.13
C ALA A 518 -7.43 -23.96 18.26
N VAL A 519 -7.58 -25.25 18.58
CA VAL A 519 -8.88 -25.88 18.88
C VAL A 519 -8.91 -26.23 20.36
N PHE A 520 -10.05 -25.94 21.00
CA PHE A 520 -10.28 -26.26 22.41
C PHE A 520 -11.58 -27.04 22.56
N ASP A 521 -11.54 -28.12 23.32
CA ASP A 521 -12.72 -28.89 23.69
C ASP A 521 -13.12 -28.51 25.11
N ILE A 522 -14.24 -27.79 25.25
CA ILE A 522 -14.68 -27.19 26.51
C ILE A 522 -15.85 -27.98 27.06
N LYS A 523 -15.82 -28.26 28.35
CA LYS A 523 -16.94 -28.82 29.11
C LYS A 523 -17.56 -27.76 30.01
N PRO A 524 -18.85 -27.82 30.34
CA PRO A 524 -19.48 -26.93 31.31
C PRO A 524 -18.70 -26.93 32.63
N GLY A 525 -18.56 -25.76 33.26
CA GLY A 525 -17.81 -25.60 34.50
C GLY A 525 -16.28 -25.57 34.33
N ALA A 526 -15.79 -25.26 33.12
CA ALA A 526 -14.35 -25.14 32.86
C ALA A 526 -13.68 -23.95 33.59
N ILE A 527 -14.47 -23.05 34.14
CA ILE A 527 -14.01 -21.96 35.02
C ILE A 527 -14.87 -21.87 36.27
N ASP A 528 -14.24 -21.63 37.43
CA ASP A 528 -14.96 -21.22 38.63
C ASP A 528 -15.41 -19.78 38.49
N ILE A 529 -16.70 -19.51 38.71
CA ILE A 529 -17.28 -18.18 38.61
C ILE A 529 -16.60 -17.18 39.57
N GLY A 530 -16.08 -17.65 40.69
CA GLY A 530 -15.32 -16.86 41.65
C GLY A 530 -13.98 -16.37 41.10
N ASP A 531 -13.43 -17.01 40.08
CA ASP A 531 -12.20 -16.61 39.40
C ASP A 531 -12.42 -15.63 38.25
N PHE A 532 -13.66 -15.52 37.76
CA PHE A 532 -14.03 -14.65 36.63
C PHE A 532 -13.55 -13.19 36.80
N PRO A 533 -13.64 -12.55 37.98
CA PRO A 533 -13.17 -11.17 38.18
C PRO A 533 -11.69 -10.95 37.87
N LYS A 534 -10.85 -11.99 38.00
CA LYS A 534 -9.40 -11.92 37.70
C LYS A 534 -9.12 -11.62 36.22
N PHE A 535 -10.07 -11.96 35.36
CA PHE A 535 -9.94 -11.87 33.91
C PHE A 535 -10.74 -10.71 33.30
N LEU A 536 -11.41 -9.86 34.11
CA LEU A 536 -12.13 -8.70 33.63
C LEU A 536 -11.30 -7.76 32.73
N PRO A 537 -9.97 -7.59 32.93
CA PRO A 537 -9.16 -6.79 32.01
C PRO A 537 -9.21 -7.26 30.55
N TRP A 538 -9.52 -8.51 30.28
CA TRP A 538 -9.63 -9.05 28.92
C TRP A 538 -10.79 -8.43 28.13
N PHE A 539 -11.85 -7.94 28.82
CA PHE A 539 -12.98 -7.26 28.20
C PHE A 539 -12.63 -5.86 27.64
N PHE A 540 -11.46 -5.35 28.01
CA PHE A 540 -10.93 -4.06 27.56
C PHE A 540 -9.73 -4.23 26.60
N ASP A 541 -9.30 -5.47 26.37
CA ASP A 541 -8.26 -5.80 25.39
C ASP A 541 -8.92 -6.04 24.03
N LEU A 542 -8.84 -5.05 23.15
CA LEU A 542 -9.51 -5.05 21.84
C LEU A 542 -8.95 -6.08 20.83
N TRP A 543 -7.85 -6.70 21.15
CA TRP A 543 -7.21 -7.73 20.31
C TRP A 543 -7.80 -9.11 20.54
#